data_e5185d8ee640ba62b16cda1fd636b286
#
_entry.id   e5185d8ee640ba62b16cda1fd636b286
#
_cell.length_a   1.000
_cell.length_b   1.000
_cell.length_c   1.000
_cell.angle_alpha   90.00
_cell.angle_beta   90.00
_cell.angle_gamma   90.00
#
_symmetry.space_group_name_H-M   'P 1'
#
loop_
_entity.id
_entity.type
_entity.pdbx_description
1 polymer ?
#
loop_
_entity_poly.entity_id
_entity_poly.type
_entity_poly.pdbx_seq_one_letter_code
_entity_poly.pdbx_strand_id
1 'polypeptide(L)'
;ALPIYSNKTCHRLRMACQTQFTRDRHPQISMSQAAIRQSLANCKTIAVVGLSPKPHRDSFRVAKYMQAHGFRIVPINPNAHEVLGEKAYATLTEAAQHAPIDMVNCFRNSEDIPPIAAEAIAIGAKSLWLQIGVVHDAAAKQATDAGLVVVQNLCLMVEHRQLG
;
A
#
# COMPACT_ATOMS: atom_id res chain seq x y z
N ALA A 1 61.11 -13.61 -57.85
CA ALA A 1 59.86 -13.13 -58.43
C ALA A 1 58.89 -12.87 -57.31
N LEU A 2 58.60 -11.57 -57.08
CA LEU A 2 57.42 -11.09 -56.40
C LEU A 2 56.22 -11.28 -57.31
N PRO A 3 55.03 -11.33 -56.77
CA PRO A 3 54.18 -10.15 -56.68
C PRO A 3 53.39 -10.02 -55.37
N ILE A 4 53.37 -8.82 -54.82
CA ILE A 4 52.39 -7.76 -55.02
C ILE A 4 50.96 -8.26 -54.91
N TYR A 5 50.32 -7.64 -54.00
CA TYR A 5 48.95 -7.18 -53.96
C TYR A 5 48.32 -7.49 -52.61
N SER A 6 47.73 -6.65 -52.01
CA SER A 6 47.01 -5.45 -52.29
C SER A 6 46.06 -5.25 -51.10
N ASN A 7 46.30 -4.19 -50.49
CA ASN A 7 45.32 -3.30 -49.94
C ASN A 7 43.83 -3.72 -50.14
N LYS A 8 43.11 -3.90 -49.10
CA LYS A 8 41.78 -3.29 -48.96
C LYS A 8 41.16 -3.51 -47.58
N THR A 9 40.90 -2.39 -47.05
CA THR A 9 39.66 -2.05 -46.34
C THR A 9 39.63 -2.29 -44.85
N CYS A 10 40.10 -1.25 -44.23
CA CYS A 10 39.72 -0.81 -42.90
C CYS A 10 38.18 -0.83 -42.75
N HIS A 11 37.63 -1.78 -42.02
CA HIS A 11 36.31 -1.61 -41.49
C HIS A 11 36.41 -1.45 -39.97
N ARG A 12 36.29 -0.19 -39.61
CA ARG A 12 36.00 0.30 -38.28
C ARG A 12 34.82 -0.48 -37.72
N LEU A 13 35.07 -1.44 -36.90
CA LEU A 13 34.06 -1.86 -35.90
C LEU A 13 34.27 -0.98 -34.67
N ARG A 14 33.56 0.15 -34.68
CA ARG A 14 33.24 0.85 -33.45
C ARG A 14 32.33 -0.09 -32.67
N MET A 15 32.88 -0.83 -31.77
CA MET A 15 32.13 -1.37 -30.64
C MET A 15 31.79 -0.20 -29.74
N ALA A 16 30.61 0.37 -29.99
CA ALA A 16 29.95 1.20 -29.02
C ALA A 16 29.65 0.33 -27.81
N CYS A 17 30.44 0.52 -26.78
CA CYS A 17 30.12 0.03 -25.43
C CYS A 17 28.90 0.82 -24.98
N GLN A 18 27.72 0.35 -25.37
CA GLN A 18 26.49 0.76 -24.73
C GLN A 18 26.40 -0.01 -23.42
N THR A 19 26.98 0.56 -22.38
CA THR A 19 26.58 0.26 -21.02
C THR A 19 25.11 0.59 -20.90
N GLN A 20 24.27 -0.39 -21.17
CA GLN A 20 22.90 -0.34 -20.77
C GLN A 20 22.89 -0.35 -19.25
N PHE A 21 22.76 0.84 -18.70
CA PHE A 21 22.39 1.05 -17.33
C PHE A 21 20.96 0.51 -17.18
N THR A 22 20.84 -0.78 -16.95
CA THR A 22 19.59 -1.38 -16.53
C THR A 22 19.31 -0.78 -15.16
N ARG A 23 18.51 0.25 -15.14
CA ARG A 23 17.81 0.63 -13.93
C ARG A 23 17.06 -0.61 -13.50
N ASP A 24 17.54 -1.26 -12.46
CA ASP A 24 16.78 -2.25 -11.72
C ASP A 24 15.50 -1.56 -11.24
N ARG A 25 14.49 -1.57 -12.11
CA ARG A 25 13.13 -1.38 -11.65
C ARG A 25 12.85 -2.63 -10.83
N HIS A 26 12.97 -2.52 -9.52
CA HIS A 26 12.24 -3.41 -8.65
C HIS A 26 10.85 -3.57 -9.27
N PRO A 27 10.33 -4.79 -9.42
CA PRO A 27 8.96 -4.97 -9.85
C PRO A 27 8.10 -4.35 -8.76
N GLN A 28 7.76 -3.09 -8.95
CA GLN A 28 6.63 -2.50 -8.28
C GLN A 28 5.47 -3.38 -8.73
N ILE A 29 4.98 -4.23 -7.85
CA ILE A 29 3.74 -4.94 -8.08
C ILE A 29 2.70 -3.83 -8.21
N SER A 30 2.49 -3.40 -9.44
CA SER A 30 1.41 -2.50 -9.78
C SER A 30 0.14 -3.27 -9.47
N MET A 31 -0.42 -3.02 -8.29
CA MET A 31 -1.74 -3.54 -7.94
C MET A 31 -2.67 -3.13 -9.06
N SER A 32 -3.28 -4.10 -9.72
CA SER A 32 -4.19 -3.81 -10.81
C SER A 32 -5.36 -2.98 -10.26
N GLN A 33 -5.82 -2.00 -11.01
CA GLN A 33 -7.03 -1.22 -10.67
C GLN A 33 -8.22 -2.13 -10.34
N ALA A 34 -8.27 -3.32 -10.92
CA ALA A 34 -9.26 -4.34 -10.62
C ALA A 34 -9.18 -4.86 -9.18
N ALA A 35 -7.99 -5.11 -8.64
CA ALA A 35 -7.80 -5.55 -7.25
C ALA A 35 -8.19 -4.46 -6.25
N ILE A 36 -7.87 -3.19 -6.55
CA ILE A 36 -8.28 -2.03 -5.75
C ILE A 36 -9.81 -1.92 -5.73
N ARG A 37 -10.46 -2.01 -6.89
CA ARG A 37 -11.92 -2.01 -6.99
C ARG A 37 -12.55 -3.13 -6.17
N GLN A 38 -12.07 -4.33 -6.32
CA GLN A 38 -12.59 -5.50 -5.61
C GLN A 38 -12.43 -5.34 -4.10
N SER A 39 -11.29 -4.83 -3.63
CA SER A 39 -11.02 -4.57 -2.22
C SER A 39 -12.04 -3.58 -1.64
N LEU A 40 -12.33 -2.49 -2.36
CA LEU A 40 -13.29 -1.47 -1.93
C LEU A 40 -14.75 -1.94 -2.05
N ALA A 41 -15.10 -2.64 -3.11
CA ALA A 41 -16.47 -3.15 -3.32
C ALA A 41 -16.91 -4.15 -2.24
N ASN A 42 -15.99 -4.93 -1.70
CA ASN A 42 -16.25 -5.94 -0.66
C ASN A 42 -15.99 -5.42 0.76
N CYS A 43 -15.65 -4.14 0.91
CA CYS A 43 -15.35 -3.52 2.19
C CYS A 43 -16.57 -2.79 2.73
N LYS A 44 -16.87 -3.01 4.01
CA LYS A 44 -17.87 -2.25 4.76
C LYS A 44 -17.27 -1.55 5.96
N THR A 45 -16.29 -2.18 6.60
CA THR A 45 -15.66 -1.69 7.84
C THR A 45 -14.17 -1.50 7.63
N ILE A 46 -13.71 -0.28 7.87
CA ILE A 46 -12.31 0.13 7.75
C ILE A 46 -11.77 0.47 9.14
N ALA A 47 -10.81 -0.30 9.61
CA ALA A 47 -10.02 0.08 10.79
C ALA A 47 -8.89 1.02 10.35
N VAL A 48 -8.81 2.19 10.97
CA VAL A 48 -7.81 3.21 10.63
C VAL A 48 -6.78 3.29 11.74
N VAL A 49 -5.61 2.72 11.48
CA VAL A 49 -4.49 2.70 12.43
C VAL A 49 -3.75 4.04 12.39
N GLY A 50 -3.61 4.67 13.55
CA GLY A 50 -3.04 6.01 13.66
C GLY A 50 -4.03 7.12 13.31
N LEU A 51 -5.33 6.87 13.43
CA LEU A 51 -6.36 7.88 13.23
C LEU A 51 -6.25 8.98 14.29
N SER A 52 -5.91 10.17 13.85
CA SER A 52 -5.83 11.34 14.73
C SER A 52 -7.20 12.01 14.91
N PRO A 53 -7.53 12.50 16.12
CA PRO A 53 -8.74 13.29 16.34
C PRO A 53 -8.64 14.73 15.77
N LYS A 54 -7.47 15.14 15.29
CA LYS A 54 -7.22 16.50 14.80
C LYS A 54 -7.68 16.64 13.33
N PRO A 55 -8.62 17.57 13.01
CA PRO A 55 -9.21 17.69 11.67
C PRO A 55 -8.24 18.02 10.54
N HIS A 56 -7.08 18.64 10.85
CA HIS A 56 -6.07 19.00 9.86
C HIS A 56 -5.16 17.82 9.46
N ARG A 57 -5.24 16.70 10.15
CA ARG A 57 -4.44 15.50 9.82
C ARG A 57 -5.06 14.73 8.66
N ASP A 58 -4.20 14.17 7.82
CA ASP A 58 -4.63 13.37 6.67
C ASP A 58 -5.46 12.16 7.07
N SER A 59 -5.08 11.48 8.15
CA SER A 59 -5.85 10.35 8.67
C SER A 59 -7.29 10.71 9.00
N PHE A 60 -7.52 11.89 9.60
CA PHE A 60 -8.85 12.37 9.89
C PHE A 60 -9.63 12.70 8.61
N ARG A 61 -9.01 13.40 7.66
CA ARG A 61 -9.67 13.79 6.40
C ARG A 61 -10.07 12.58 5.56
N VAL A 62 -9.18 11.60 5.44
CA VAL A 62 -9.46 10.36 4.70
C VAL A 62 -10.55 9.56 5.39
N ALA A 63 -10.46 9.35 6.71
CA ALA A 63 -11.46 8.62 7.47
C ALA A 63 -12.84 9.27 7.40
N LYS A 64 -12.93 10.60 7.57
CA LYS A 64 -14.17 11.36 7.44
C LYS A 64 -14.79 11.25 6.05
N TYR A 65 -13.94 11.30 5.00
CA TYR A 65 -14.39 11.10 3.63
C TYR A 65 -14.99 9.71 3.43
N MET A 66 -14.30 8.66 3.87
CA MET A 66 -14.79 7.29 3.74
C MET A 66 -16.08 7.07 4.54
N GLN A 67 -16.18 7.63 5.75
CA GLN A 67 -17.41 7.58 6.56
C GLN A 67 -18.59 8.23 5.82
N ALA A 68 -18.38 9.39 5.20
CA ALA A 68 -19.41 10.08 4.41
C ALA A 68 -19.87 9.29 3.16
N HIS A 69 -19.07 8.32 2.71
CA HIS A 69 -19.37 7.43 1.59
C HIS A 69 -19.88 6.04 2.03
N GLY A 70 -20.34 5.92 3.27
CA GLY A 70 -21.03 4.73 3.77
C GLY A 70 -20.13 3.64 4.37
N PHE A 71 -18.85 3.88 4.52
CA PHE A 71 -17.96 2.95 5.23
C PHE A 71 -18.03 3.17 6.74
N ARG A 72 -18.08 2.09 7.49
CA ARG A 72 -17.94 2.17 8.94
C ARG A 72 -16.46 2.35 9.28
N ILE A 73 -16.15 3.39 10.04
CA ILE A 73 -14.78 3.67 10.50
C ILE A 73 -14.58 3.13 11.91
N VAL A 74 -13.50 2.42 12.12
CA VAL A 74 -13.08 1.94 13.45
C VAL A 74 -11.73 2.59 13.75
N PRO A 75 -11.70 3.61 14.63
CA PRO A 75 -10.45 4.28 15.00
C PRO A 75 -9.53 3.37 15.83
N ILE A 76 -8.28 3.26 15.41
CA ILE A 76 -7.24 2.57 16.20
C ILE A 76 -6.21 3.60 16.62
N ASN A 77 -6.31 4.04 17.86
CA ASN A 77 -5.41 5.02 18.46
C ASN A 77 -5.44 4.87 20.00
N PRO A 78 -4.33 4.46 20.64
CA PRO A 78 -4.28 4.28 22.09
C PRO A 78 -4.41 5.59 22.88
N ASN A 79 -4.24 6.74 22.23
CA ASN A 79 -4.28 8.05 22.86
C ASN A 79 -5.62 8.80 22.63
N ALA A 80 -6.60 8.16 22.05
CA ALA A 80 -7.93 8.72 21.80
C ALA A 80 -9.02 7.80 22.35
N HIS A 81 -10.11 8.42 22.84
CA HIS A 81 -11.29 7.66 23.28
C HIS A 81 -12.34 7.56 22.18
N GLU A 82 -12.45 8.60 21.40
CA GLU A 82 -13.43 8.74 20.32
C GLU A 82 -12.86 9.58 19.18
N VAL A 83 -13.13 9.20 17.94
CA VAL A 83 -12.81 9.98 16.74
C VAL A 83 -13.95 9.82 15.73
N LEU A 84 -14.43 10.92 15.16
CA LEU A 84 -15.55 10.95 14.19
C LEU A 84 -16.84 10.34 14.74
N GLY A 85 -17.10 10.45 16.05
CA GLY A 85 -18.27 9.87 16.71
C GLY A 85 -18.19 8.36 16.92
N GLU A 86 -17.02 7.77 16.65
CA GLU A 86 -16.80 6.34 16.82
C GLU A 86 -15.81 6.08 17.96
N LYS A 87 -16.09 5.06 18.78
CA LYS A 87 -15.18 4.64 19.84
C LYS A 87 -13.83 4.23 19.27
N ALA A 88 -12.75 4.74 19.85
CA ALA A 88 -11.40 4.34 19.52
C ALA A 88 -10.93 3.15 20.35
N TYR A 89 -10.10 2.31 19.75
CA TYR A 89 -9.49 1.14 20.38
C TYR A 89 -7.98 1.27 20.36
N ALA A 90 -7.31 0.65 21.33
CA ALA A 90 -5.86 0.72 21.40
C ALA A 90 -5.18 -0.15 20.34
N THR A 91 -5.76 -1.30 19.99
CA THR A 91 -5.22 -2.27 19.04
C THR A 91 -6.28 -2.79 18.07
N LEU A 92 -5.84 -3.36 16.96
CA LEU A 92 -6.72 -4.05 16.00
C LEU A 92 -7.39 -5.27 16.64
N THR A 93 -6.65 -6.01 17.45
CA THR A 93 -7.15 -7.20 18.15
C THR A 93 -8.30 -6.86 19.08
N GLU A 94 -8.20 -5.75 19.83
CA GLU A 94 -9.29 -5.27 20.67
C GLU A 94 -10.51 -4.87 19.85
N ALA A 95 -10.30 -4.09 18.78
CA ALA A 95 -11.37 -3.62 17.91
C ALA A 95 -12.13 -4.78 17.24
N ALA A 96 -11.42 -5.83 16.83
CA ALA A 96 -12.01 -6.99 16.17
C ALA A 96 -12.96 -7.80 17.07
N GLN A 97 -12.85 -7.67 18.41
CA GLN A 97 -13.80 -8.26 19.36
C GLN A 97 -15.18 -7.58 19.32
N HIS A 98 -15.24 -6.35 18.83
CA HIS A 98 -16.46 -5.53 18.82
C HIS A 98 -17.07 -5.35 17.43
N ALA A 99 -16.28 -5.51 16.37
CA ALA A 99 -16.74 -5.37 14.99
C ALA A 99 -15.88 -6.18 14.02
N PRO A 100 -16.47 -6.80 12.98
CA PRO A 100 -15.68 -7.37 11.91
C PRO A 100 -14.94 -6.25 11.17
N ILE A 101 -13.67 -6.49 10.83
CA ILE A 101 -12.82 -5.54 10.11
C ILE A 101 -12.51 -6.12 8.74
N ASP A 102 -12.95 -5.43 7.68
CA ASP A 102 -12.68 -5.84 6.31
C ASP A 102 -11.34 -5.31 5.80
N MET A 103 -11.02 -4.05 6.13
CA MET A 103 -9.82 -3.38 5.68
C MET A 103 -9.08 -2.74 6.86
N VAL A 104 -7.77 -2.88 6.86
CA VAL A 104 -6.87 -2.16 7.77
C VAL A 104 -6.15 -1.07 6.98
N ASN A 105 -6.43 0.20 7.29
CA ASN A 105 -5.84 1.37 6.65
C ASN A 105 -4.82 2.02 7.58
N CYS A 106 -3.56 2.13 7.16
CA CYS A 106 -2.43 2.49 8.00
C CYS A 106 -1.92 3.91 7.74
N PHE A 107 -1.95 4.74 8.77
CA PHE A 107 -1.30 6.06 8.86
C PHE A 107 -0.17 6.02 9.89
N ARG A 108 0.76 5.10 9.69
CA ARG A 108 1.93 4.90 10.56
C ARG A 108 3.21 4.94 9.73
N ASN A 109 4.35 5.04 10.39
CA ASN A 109 5.63 4.92 9.71
C ASN A 109 5.81 3.51 9.14
N SER A 110 6.60 3.39 8.07
CA SER A 110 6.87 2.08 7.44
C SER A 110 7.43 1.05 8.42
N GLU A 111 8.24 1.49 9.38
CA GLU A 111 8.84 0.65 10.43
C GLU A 111 7.81 0.03 11.39
N ASP A 112 6.65 0.69 11.55
CA ASP A 112 5.58 0.22 12.43
C ASP A 112 4.67 -0.83 11.77
N ILE A 113 4.83 -1.10 10.48
CA ILE A 113 3.92 -1.94 9.70
C ILE A 113 4.01 -3.43 10.03
N PRO A 114 5.17 -4.06 10.31
CA PRO A 114 5.23 -5.49 10.57
C PRO A 114 4.28 -6.00 11.65
N PRO A 115 4.20 -5.42 12.86
CA PRO A 115 3.25 -5.87 13.87
C PRO A 115 1.79 -5.60 13.46
N ILE A 116 1.51 -4.51 12.75
CA ILE A 116 0.16 -4.19 12.27
C ILE A 116 -0.29 -5.20 11.21
N ALA A 117 0.60 -5.59 10.30
CA ALA A 117 0.32 -6.62 9.31
C ALA A 117 0.03 -7.98 9.96
N ALA A 118 0.80 -8.35 10.99
CA ALA A 118 0.57 -9.57 11.76
C ALA A 118 -0.81 -9.55 12.45
N GLU A 119 -1.19 -8.43 13.09
CA GLU A 119 -2.53 -8.28 13.67
C GLU A 119 -3.62 -8.33 12.60
N ALA A 120 -3.45 -7.67 11.45
CA ALA A 120 -4.42 -7.69 10.35
C ALA A 120 -4.68 -9.12 9.84
N ILE A 121 -3.63 -9.94 9.74
CA ILE A 121 -3.73 -11.35 9.40
C ILE A 121 -4.49 -12.12 10.50
N ALA A 122 -4.12 -11.93 11.77
CA ALA A 122 -4.69 -12.64 12.90
C ALA A 122 -6.20 -12.38 13.06
N ILE A 123 -6.66 -11.16 12.80
CA ILE A 123 -8.09 -10.81 12.89
C ILE A 123 -8.89 -11.19 11.62
N GLY A 124 -8.25 -11.74 10.60
CA GLY A 124 -8.91 -12.17 9.37
C GLY A 124 -9.36 -11.00 8.48
N ALA A 125 -8.66 -9.87 8.49
CA ALA A 125 -8.92 -8.77 7.57
C ALA A 125 -8.75 -9.24 6.12
N LYS A 126 -9.51 -8.66 5.20
CA LYS A 126 -9.46 -8.99 3.77
C LYS A 126 -8.41 -8.19 3.03
N SER A 127 -8.10 -6.99 3.51
CA SER A 127 -7.12 -6.10 2.89
C SER A 127 -6.33 -5.27 3.89
N LEU A 128 -5.08 -4.96 3.49
CA LEU A 128 -4.16 -4.09 4.20
C LEU A 128 -3.80 -2.93 3.28
N TRP A 129 -4.11 -1.71 3.69
CA TRP A 129 -3.87 -0.50 2.91
C TRP A 129 -2.84 0.39 3.59
N LEU A 130 -1.71 0.57 2.94
CA LEU A 130 -0.63 1.46 3.38
C LEU A 130 -0.72 2.78 2.61
N GLN A 131 -0.91 3.87 3.32
CA GLN A 131 -1.10 5.20 2.75
C GLN A 131 0.16 5.74 2.05
N ILE A 132 0.03 6.89 1.38
CA ILE A 132 1.16 7.55 0.70
C ILE A 132 2.35 7.68 1.64
N GLY A 133 3.53 7.30 1.17
CA GLY A 133 4.77 7.32 1.92
C GLY A 133 4.99 6.13 2.84
N VAL A 134 4.02 5.20 2.93
CA VAL A 134 4.14 3.99 3.76
C VAL A 134 4.40 2.79 2.86
N VAL A 135 5.57 2.19 2.99
CA VAL A 135 6.00 1.01 2.23
C VAL A 135 6.77 0.06 3.14
N HIS A 136 6.42 -1.22 3.14
CA HIS A 136 7.17 -2.26 3.82
C HIS A 136 7.01 -3.61 3.11
N ASP A 137 7.90 -3.91 2.17
CA ASP A 137 7.77 -5.04 1.25
C ASP A 137 7.68 -6.40 1.95
N ALA A 138 8.47 -6.62 3.00
CA ALA A 138 8.44 -7.88 3.74
C ALA A 138 7.09 -8.10 4.45
N ALA A 139 6.53 -7.07 5.10
CA ALA A 139 5.22 -7.16 5.74
C ALA A 139 4.09 -7.28 4.71
N ALA A 140 4.20 -6.56 3.57
CA ALA A 140 3.27 -6.67 2.46
C ALA A 140 3.25 -8.09 1.88
N LYS A 141 4.44 -8.68 1.68
CA LYS A 141 4.54 -10.07 1.22
C LYS A 141 3.91 -11.04 2.21
N GLN A 142 4.19 -10.90 3.50
CA GLN A 142 3.60 -11.74 4.55
C GLN A 142 2.07 -11.67 4.54
N ALA A 143 1.51 -10.48 4.44
CA ALA A 143 0.06 -10.29 4.37
C ALA A 143 -0.54 -10.87 3.09
N THR A 144 0.12 -10.69 1.95
CA THR A 144 -0.30 -11.27 0.66
C THR A 144 -0.26 -12.79 0.69
N ASP A 145 0.79 -13.39 1.23
CA ASP A 145 0.93 -14.85 1.38
C ASP A 145 -0.17 -15.42 2.31
N ALA A 146 -0.64 -14.63 3.26
CA ALA A 146 -1.78 -14.97 4.13
C ALA A 146 -3.16 -14.73 3.47
N GLY A 147 -3.22 -14.26 2.25
CA GLY A 147 -4.45 -14.08 1.46
C GLY A 147 -5.07 -12.68 1.51
N LEU A 148 -4.41 -11.69 2.12
CA LEU A 148 -4.89 -10.32 2.11
C LEU A 148 -4.56 -9.63 0.76
N VAL A 149 -5.46 -8.76 0.34
CA VAL A 149 -5.15 -7.79 -0.73
C VAL A 149 -4.34 -6.66 -0.11
N VAL A 150 -3.10 -6.46 -0.55
CA VAL A 150 -2.21 -5.43 0.00
C VAL A 150 -2.02 -4.30 -1.00
N VAL A 151 -2.25 -3.07 -0.57
CA VAL A 151 -2.01 -1.85 -1.34
C VAL A 151 -0.98 -1.01 -0.59
N GLN A 152 0.06 -0.53 -1.27
CA GLN A 152 1.11 0.30 -0.68
C GLN A 152 1.23 1.64 -1.40
N ASN A 153 1.57 2.68 -0.63
CA ASN A 153 1.91 4.01 -1.14
C ASN A 153 0.81 4.66 -2.01
N LEU A 154 -0.45 4.43 -1.65
CA LEU A 154 -1.61 5.03 -2.33
C LEU A 154 -2.59 5.63 -1.31
N CYS A 155 -3.21 6.75 -1.69
CA CYS A 155 -4.24 7.38 -0.86
C CYS A 155 -5.60 6.72 -1.10
N LEU A 156 -6.16 6.09 -0.06
CA LEU A 156 -7.45 5.42 -0.11
C LEU A 156 -8.58 6.34 -0.63
N MET A 157 -8.60 7.58 -0.18
CA MET A 157 -9.59 8.57 -0.62
C MET A 157 -9.46 8.90 -2.13
N VAL A 158 -8.23 9.01 -2.63
CA VAL A 158 -7.99 9.31 -4.05
C VAL A 158 -8.41 8.13 -4.92
N GLU A 159 -8.02 6.94 -4.53
CA GLU A 159 -8.39 5.72 -5.27
C GLU A 159 -9.91 5.51 -5.28
N HIS A 160 -10.57 5.71 -4.14
CA HIS A 160 -12.03 5.63 -4.08
C HIS A 160 -12.72 6.64 -5.00
N ARG A 161 -12.22 7.89 -5.06
CA ARG A 161 -12.77 8.92 -5.97
C ARG A 161 -12.64 8.57 -7.44
N GLN A 162 -11.59 7.85 -7.82
CA GLN A 162 -11.37 7.43 -9.21
C GLN A 162 -12.30 6.29 -9.64
N LEU A 163 -12.94 5.61 -8.69
CA LEU A 163 -13.84 4.50 -8.96
C LEU A 163 -15.30 4.89 -9.07
N GLY A 164 -15.67 6.03 -8.50
CA GLY A 164 -17.03 6.58 -8.53
C GLY A 164 -17.19 7.60 -9.57
#